data_b1e6faf3bb0f6213c38555e7656cb2ea
#
_entry.id   b1e6faf3bb0f6213c38555e7656cb2ea
#
_cell.length_a   1.000
_cell.length_b   1.000
_cell.length_c   1.000
_cell.angle_alpha   90.00
_cell.angle_beta   90.00
_cell.angle_gamma   90.00
#
_symmetry.space_group_name_H-M   'P 1'
#
loop_
_entity.id
_entity.type
_entity.pdbx_description
1 polymer ?
#
loop_
_entity_poly.entity_id
_entity_poly.type
_entity_poly.pdbx_seq_one_letter_code
_entity_poly.pdbx_strand_id
1 'polypeptide(L)'
;VTPHVWNKDMYYSSLPFTLTEPELCKKCILWFAKYGIKYKGTKFEGGVFHSLSNSLSVIMLSGAYYEYFGEKEFFQQHPKLYKKMKAILQTVLESREENEPYLYRTTWISDAYALGKYHTGTNLCMYRSFMALARIAEEVFGEKSYAEMLRSEAGKTRKDIERYMTAKGLFGTQYLEGISGIAEEKKECDSAEKYQKEMLDQGLQFITDVNHD
;
A
#
# COMPACT_ATOMS: atom_id res chain seq x y z
N VAL A 1 -20.23 -6.57 16.76
CA VAL A 1 -18.86 -7.11 16.58
C VAL A 1 -18.83 -7.84 15.25
N THR A 2 -18.05 -7.37 14.31
CA THR A 2 -17.89 -8.05 13.03
C THR A 2 -16.89 -9.21 13.20
N PRO A 3 -17.16 -10.39 12.66
CA PRO A 3 -16.22 -11.52 12.74
C PRO A 3 -15.06 -11.39 11.75
N HIS A 4 -14.90 -10.25 11.13
CA HIS A 4 -13.90 -9.98 10.11
C HIS A 4 -12.67 -9.32 10.72
N VAL A 5 -11.50 -9.80 10.36
CA VAL A 5 -10.22 -9.18 10.66
C VAL A 5 -9.66 -8.63 9.35
N TRP A 6 -9.50 -7.32 9.28
CA TRP A 6 -8.90 -6.67 8.13
C TRP A 6 -7.38 -6.76 8.21
N ASN A 7 -6.74 -7.06 7.10
CA ASN A 7 -5.29 -7.20 7.05
C ASN A 7 -4.57 -5.89 7.39
N LYS A 8 -5.12 -4.75 6.94
CA LYS A 8 -4.58 -3.43 7.23
C LYS A 8 -4.62 -3.14 8.74
N ASP A 9 -5.73 -3.44 9.41
CA ASP A 9 -5.86 -3.25 10.86
C ASP A 9 -4.90 -4.15 11.63
N MET A 10 -4.78 -5.40 11.20
CA MET A 10 -3.80 -6.32 11.78
C MET A 10 -2.37 -5.81 11.57
N TYR A 11 -2.05 -5.25 10.39
CA TYR A 11 -0.75 -4.65 10.12
C TYR A 11 -0.43 -3.55 11.13
N TYR A 12 -1.31 -2.56 11.28
CA TYR A 12 -1.09 -1.46 12.23
C TYR A 12 -1.02 -1.94 13.68
N SER A 13 -1.89 -2.86 14.06
CA SER A 13 -1.89 -3.43 15.41
C SER A 13 -0.63 -4.26 15.70
N SER A 14 -0.02 -4.84 14.66
CA SER A 14 1.18 -5.68 14.80
C SER A 14 2.48 -4.88 14.83
N LEU A 15 2.50 -3.65 14.33
CA LEU A 15 3.72 -2.84 14.28
C LEU A 15 4.38 -2.63 15.65
N PRO A 16 3.65 -2.27 16.72
CA PRO A 16 4.23 -2.16 18.06
C PRO A 16 4.84 -3.47 18.56
N PHE A 17 4.20 -4.59 18.24
CA PHE A 17 4.68 -5.92 18.64
C PHE A 17 5.92 -6.38 17.88
N THR A 18 6.23 -5.75 16.75
CA THR A 18 7.46 -6.07 16.01
C THR A 18 8.69 -5.91 16.89
N LEU A 19 8.70 -4.94 17.81
CA LEU A 19 9.83 -4.70 18.69
C LEU A 19 9.78 -5.50 20.01
N THR A 20 8.58 -5.72 20.56
CA THR A 20 8.39 -6.30 21.89
C THR A 20 8.09 -7.78 21.88
N GLU A 21 7.41 -8.25 20.84
CA GLU A 21 6.87 -9.62 20.71
C GLU A 21 7.12 -10.18 19.30
N PRO A 22 8.39 -10.41 18.91
CA PRO A 22 8.72 -10.84 17.55
C PRO A 22 8.04 -12.14 17.13
N GLU A 23 7.85 -13.07 18.06
CA GLU A 23 7.16 -14.32 17.78
C GLU A 23 5.67 -14.14 17.47
N LEU A 24 5.02 -13.15 18.10
CA LEU A 24 3.65 -12.77 17.76
C LEU A 24 3.60 -12.17 16.37
N CYS A 25 4.54 -11.30 16.02
CA CYS A 25 4.65 -10.70 14.68
C CYS A 25 4.80 -11.78 13.60
N LYS A 26 5.67 -12.78 13.79
CA LYS A 26 5.80 -13.93 12.89
C LYS A 26 4.49 -14.68 12.71
N LYS A 27 3.76 -14.95 13.80
CA LYS A 27 2.44 -15.59 13.75
C LYS A 27 1.43 -14.75 12.94
N CYS A 28 1.42 -13.43 13.11
CA CYS A 28 0.57 -12.53 12.34
C CYS A 28 0.91 -12.58 10.84
N ILE A 29 2.19 -12.54 10.47
CA ILE A 29 2.64 -12.68 9.08
C ILE A 29 2.14 -13.99 8.46
N LEU A 30 2.32 -15.11 9.15
CA LEU A 30 1.88 -16.41 8.66
C LEU A 30 0.35 -16.52 8.59
N TRP A 31 -0.35 -15.91 9.53
CA TRP A 31 -1.81 -15.85 9.53
C TRP A 31 -2.34 -15.06 8.32
N PHE A 32 -1.76 -13.89 8.03
CA PHE A 32 -2.08 -13.13 6.82
C PHE A 32 -1.86 -13.94 5.56
N ALA A 33 -0.70 -14.59 5.46
CA ALA A 33 -0.38 -15.40 4.30
C ALA A 33 -1.37 -16.56 4.12
N LYS A 34 -1.95 -17.08 5.20
CA LYS A 34 -2.90 -18.19 5.16
C LYS A 34 -4.34 -17.73 4.88
N TYR A 35 -4.78 -16.66 5.53
CA TYR A 35 -6.20 -16.29 5.58
C TYR A 35 -6.52 -14.94 4.93
N GLY A 36 -5.52 -14.08 4.72
CA GLY A 36 -5.69 -12.72 4.23
C GLY A 36 -6.04 -12.61 2.74
N ILE A 37 -5.85 -13.69 1.97
CA ILE A 37 -6.19 -13.73 0.54
C ILE A 37 -7.55 -14.41 0.40
N LYS A 38 -8.51 -13.67 -0.17
CA LYS A 38 -9.85 -14.21 -0.45
C LYS A 38 -9.83 -15.04 -1.73
N TYR A 39 -10.53 -16.16 -1.69
CA TYR A 39 -10.73 -17.00 -2.88
C TYR A 39 -11.82 -16.40 -3.77
N LYS A 40 -11.68 -16.66 -5.08
CA LYS A 40 -12.71 -16.35 -6.07
C LYS A 40 -14.04 -17.00 -5.68
N GLY A 41 -15.15 -16.27 -5.81
CA GLY A 41 -16.49 -16.76 -5.46
C GLY A 41 -16.90 -16.51 -3.99
N THR A 42 -16.09 -15.85 -3.17
CA THR A 42 -16.50 -15.45 -1.82
C THR A 42 -17.25 -14.11 -1.83
N LYS A 43 -18.00 -13.81 -0.76
CA LYS A 43 -18.76 -12.56 -0.60
C LYS A 43 -17.90 -11.29 -0.78
N PHE A 44 -16.60 -11.37 -0.54
CA PHE A 44 -15.65 -10.26 -0.69
C PHE A 44 -14.71 -10.52 -1.86
N GLU A 45 -15.26 -11.05 -2.95
CA GLU A 45 -14.56 -11.27 -4.20
C GLU A 45 -14.24 -9.94 -4.88
N GLY A 46 -13.09 -9.45 -4.69
CA GLY A 46 -12.57 -8.27 -5.40
C GLY A 46 -11.12 -8.46 -5.78
N GLY A 47 -10.58 -9.63 -5.42
CA GLY A 47 -9.18 -9.94 -5.63
C GLY A 47 -8.26 -8.92 -4.94
N VAL A 48 -7.06 -8.79 -5.47
CA VAL A 48 -6.02 -7.88 -4.96
C VAL A 48 -6.47 -6.41 -4.97
N PHE A 49 -7.28 -6.02 -5.95
CA PHE A 49 -7.66 -4.62 -6.17
C PHE A 49 -8.88 -4.16 -5.40
N HIS A 50 -9.62 -5.05 -4.78
CA HIS A 50 -10.76 -4.65 -3.96
C HIS A 50 -10.30 -3.71 -2.84
N SER A 51 -9.25 -4.11 -2.13
CA SER A 51 -8.52 -3.24 -1.21
C SER A 51 -7.04 -3.58 -1.31
N LEU A 52 -6.32 -2.84 -2.14
CA LEU A 52 -4.93 -3.11 -2.43
C LEU A 52 -4.06 -2.98 -1.17
N SER A 53 -4.30 -1.99 -0.32
CA SER A 53 -3.57 -1.81 0.94
C SER A 53 -3.72 -3.02 1.88
N ASN A 54 -4.91 -3.64 1.95
CA ASN A 54 -5.10 -4.89 2.68
C ASN A 54 -4.28 -6.04 2.08
N SER A 55 -4.24 -6.14 0.76
CA SER A 55 -3.48 -7.19 0.07
C SER A 55 -1.96 -7.05 0.27
N LEU A 56 -1.47 -5.82 0.37
CA LEU A 56 -0.06 -5.50 0.57
C LEU A 56 0.40 -5.63 2.03
N SER A 57 -0.51 -5.69 2.98
CA SER A 57 -0.19 -5.66 4.42
C SER A 57 0.75 -6.78 4.86
N VAL A 58 0.61 -7.98 4.29
CA VAL A 58 1.53 -9.11 4.57
C VAL A 58 2.96 -8.79 4.12
N ILE A 59 3.13 -8.11 2.98
CA ILE A 59 4.45 -7.75 2.45
C ILE A 59 5.08 -6.66 3.31
N MET A 60 4.28 -5.65 3.67
CA MET A 60 4.74 -4.54 4.52
C MET A 60 5.15 -5.02 5.92
N LEU A 61 4.34 -5.89 6.55
CA LEU A 61 4.66 -6.44 7.86
C LEU A 61 5.90 -7.35 7.80
N SER A 62 6.01 -8.18 6.76
CA SER A 62 7.20 -9.00 6.53
C SER A 62 8.45 -8.14 6.35
N GLY A 63 8.33 -7.04 5.61
CA GLY A 63 9.42 -6.08 5.42
C GLY A 63 9.83 -5.39 6.73
N ALA A 64 8.86 -4.93 7.52
CA ALA A 64 9.13 -4.32 8.82
C ALA A 64 9.83 -5.30 9.76
N TYR A 65 9.32 -6.53 9.85
CA TYR A 65 9.95 -7.59 10.63
C TYR A 65 11.40 -7.83 10.19
N TYR A 66 11.63 -7.99 8.89
CA TYR A 66 12.97 -8.26 8.37
C TYR A 66 13.93 -7.08 8.57
N GLU A 67 13.46 -5.86 8.49
CA GLU A 67 14.28 -4.67 8.75
C GLU A 67 14.77 -4.59 10.19
N TYR A 68 13.94 -5.01 11.15
CA TYR A 68 14.31 -4.98 12.57
C TYR A 68 15.22 -6.13 12.98
N PHE A 69 14.95 -7.35 12.49
CA PHE A 69 15.61 -8.54 13.02
C PHE A 69 16.61 -9.18 12.08
N GLY A 70 16.52 -8.93 10.77
CA GLY A 70 17.41 -9.55 9.77
C GLY A 70 17.32 -11.08 9.72
N GLU A 71 16.27 -11.69 10.30
CA GLU A 71 16.14 -13.13 10.46
C GLU A 71 15.78 -13.81 9.13
N LYS A 72 16.80 -14.25 8.40
CA LYS A 72 16.66 -14.92 7.09
C LYS A 72 15.99 -16.28 7.22
N GLU A 73 16.30 -16.99 8.28
CA GLU A 73 15.84 -18.36 8.57
C GLU A 73 14.30 -18.42 8.60
N PHE A 74 13.65 -17.43 9.15
CA PHE A 74 12.18 -17.36 9.17
C PHE A 74 11.59 -17.45 7.76
N PHE A 75 12.12 -16.68 6.82
CA PHE A 75 11.62 -16.70 5.45
C PHE A 75 12.01 -17.96 4.68
N GLN A 76 13.22 -18.47 4.93
CA GLN A 76 13.71 -19.72 4.30
C GLN A 76 12.89 -20.94 4.74
N GLN A 77 12.44 -20.97 6.00
CA GLN A 77 11.57 -22.03 6.53
C GLN A 77 10.13 -21.89 6.02
N HIS A 78 9.73 -20.73 5.51
CA HIS A 78 8.40 -20.44 5.01
C HIS A 78 8.34 -20.03 3.52
N PRO A 79 8.84 -20.87 2.59
CA PRO A 79 8.92 -20.49 1.16
C PRO A 79 7.55 -20.21 0.52
N LYS A 80 6.47 -20.76 1.07
CA LYS A 80 5.11 -20.47 0.64
C LYS A 80 4.70 -19.01 0.91
N LEU A 81 5.20 -18.42 2.01
CA LEU A 81 5.01 -17.00 2.31
C LEU A 81 5.62 -16.15 1.20
N TYR A 82 6.89 -16.38 0.89
CA TYR A 82 7.59 -15.65 -0.17
C TYR A 82 6.90 -15.78 -1.54
N LYS A 83 6.50 -17.00 -1.90
CA LYS A 83 5.76 -17.25 -3.14
C LYS A 83 4.45 -16.46 -3.20
N LYS A 84 3.71 -16.35 -2.10
CA LYS A 84 2.48 -15.56 -2.05
C LYS A 84 2.73 -14.06 -2.18
N MET A 85 3.76 -13.52 -1.52
CA MET A 85 4.14 -12.12 -1.66
C MET A 85 4.51 -11.78 -3.11
N LYS A 86 5.28 -12.65 -3.77
CA LYS A 86 5.58 -12.52 -5.21
C LYS A 86 4.33 -12.53 -6.06
N ALA A 87 3.40 -13.45 -5.82
CA ALA A 87 2.15 -13.56 -6.58
C ALA A 87 1.27 -12.30 -6.45
N ILE A 88 1.18 -11.70 -5.27
CA ILE A 88 0.45 -10.44 -5.06
C ILE A 88 1.05 -9.34 -5.95
N LEU A 89 2.36 -9.11 -5.86
CA LEU A 89 3.01 -8.05 -6.66
C LEU A 89 2.96 -8.35 -8.15
N GLN A 90 3.11 -9.60 -8.55
CA GLN A 90 2.99 -9.99 -9.96
C GLN A 90 1.61 -9.66 -10.53
N THR A 91 0.53 -10.01 -9.80
CA THR A 91 -0.84 -9.66 -10.19
C THR A 91 -1.02 -8.15 -10.37
N VAL A 92 -0.43 -7.36 -9.48
CA VAL A 92 -0.51 -5.89 -9.56
C VAL A 92 0.27 -5.35 -10.76
N LEU A 93 1.47 -5.86 -11.00
CA LEU A 93 2.31 -5.44 -12.13
C LEU A 93 1.66 -5.78 -13.47
N GLU A 94 1.07 -6.97 -13.60
CA GLU A 94 0.40 -7.42 -14.82
C GLU A 94 -0.89 -6.65 -15.13
N SER A 95 -1.48 -5.99 -14.13
CA SER A 95 -2.73 -5.23 -14.31
C SER A 95 -2.53 -3.83 -14.85
N ARG A 96 -1.29 -3.32 -14.86
CA ARG A 96 -1.00 -1.97 -15.33
C ARG A 96 -1.03 -1.94 -16.86
N GLU A 97 -1.78 -1.00 -17.41
CA GLU A 97 -1.81 -0.75 -18.84
C GLU A 97 -0.55 0.02 -19.29
N GLU A 98 -0.11 -0.19 -20.53
CA GLU A 98 1.15 0.33 -21.04
C GLU A 98 1.24 1.86 -21.02
N ASN A 99 0.12 2.54 -21.25
CA ASN A 99 0.03 4.00 -21.31
C ASN A 99 -0.37 4.66 -19.98
N GLU A 100 -0.55 3.89 -18.92
CA GLU A 100 -0.89 4.42 -17.60
C GLU A 100 0.36 4.78 -16.79
N PRO A 101 0.25 5.74 -15.84
CA PRO A 101 1.32 6.04 -14.91
C PRO A 101 1.66 4.82 -14.05
N TYR A 102 2.82 4.84 -13.42
CA TYR A 102 3.23 3.81 -12.45
C TYR A 102 2.49 4.00 -11.12
N LEU A 103 1.16 4.13 -11.21
CA LEU A 103 0.22 4.21 -10.09
C LEU A 103 -0.73 3.02 -10.14
N TYR A 104 -1.20 2.61 -8.98
CA TYR A 104 -1.98 1.39 -8.83
C TYR A 104 -3.34 1.71 -8.23
N ARG A 105 -4.38 1.20 -8.88
CA ARG A 105 -5.77 1.44 -8.48
C ARG A 105 -6.18 0.61 -7.27
N THR A 106 -7.12 1.13 -6.51
CA THR A 106 -7.83 0.40 -5.46
C THR A 106 -9.29 0.84 -5.43
N THR A 107 -10.19 -0.04 -4.99
CA THR A 107 -11.61 0.33 -4.84
C THR A 107 -11.90 0.81 -3.42
N TRP A 108 -11.28 0.17 -2.43
CA TRP A 108 -11.45 0.48 -1.02
C TRP A 108 -10.12 0.84 -0.38
N ILE A 109 -10.15 1.80 0.53
CA ILE A 109 -8.96 2.18 1.32
C ILE A 109 -9.02 1.63 2.74
N SER A 110 -10.20 1.61 3.33
CA SER A 110 -10.48 1.06 4.66
C SER A 110 -11.98 0.76 4.72
N ASP A 111 -12.76 1.52 5.46
CA ASP A 111 -14.22 1.41 5.50
C ASP A 111 -14.91 2.31 4.46
N ALA A 112 -14.15 2.92 3.58
CA ALA A 112 -14.61 3.84 2.56
C ALA A 112 -14.07 3.47 1.16
N TYR A 113 -14.77 3.94 0.13
CA TYR A 113 -14.27 3.90 -1.24
C TYR A 113 -13.08 4.86 -1.39
N ALA A 114 -12.14 4.46 -2.22
CA ALA A 114 -11.05 5.34 -2.62
C ALA A 114 -11.59 6.54 -3.41
N LEU A 115 -11.08 7.73 -3.14
CA LEU A 115 -11.32 8.89 -3.99
C LEU A 115 -10.52 8.73 -5.29
N GLY A 116 -11.23 8.80 -6.41
CA GLY A 116 -10.64 8.66 -7.73
C GLY A 116 -10.16 7.24 -8.07
N LYS A 117 -9.38 7.13 -9.13
CA LYS A 117 -8.82 5.85 -9.62
C LYS A 117 -7.59 5.44 -8.82
N TYR A 118 -6.78 6.42 -8.42
CA TYR A 118 -5.51 6.22 -7.71
C TYR A 118 -5.55 6.92 -6.36
N HIS A 119 -5.38 6.18 -5.28
CA HIS A 119 -5.32 6.69 -3.92
C HIS A 119 -3.86 6.78 -3.46
N THR A 120 -3.46 7.92 -2.90
CA THR A 120 -2.07 8.23 -2.55
C THR A 120 -1.52 7.28 -1.49
N GLY A 121 -2.25 7.08 -0.38
CA GLY A 121 -1.83 6.18 0.69
C GLY A 121 -1.62 4.75 0.21
N THR A 122 -2.50 4.26 -0.68
CA THR A 122 -2.35 2.92 -1.28
C THR A 122 -1.10 2.83 -2.17
N ASN A 123 -0.79 3.88 -2.93
CA ASN A 123 0.40 3.91 -3.77
C ASN A 123 1.70 4.04 -2.95
N LEU A 124 1.67 4.69 -1.80
CA LEU A 124 2.76 4.65 -0.82
C LEU A 124 2.95 3.24 -0.24
N CYS A 125 1.86 2.52 0.05
CA CYS A 125 1.94 1.10 0.44
C CYS A 125 2.55 0.23 -0.68
N MET A 126 2.23 0.52 -1.94
CA MET A 126 2.85 -0.16 -3.10
C MET A 126 4.36 0.07 -3.16
N TYR A 127 4.78 1.34 -3.10
CA TYR A 127 6.21 1.69 -3.03
C TYR A 127 6.92 0.93 -1.91
N ARG A 128 6.34 0.96 -0.70
CA ARG A 128 6.89 0.27 0.46
C ARG A 128 6.98 -1.24 0.25
N SER A 129 5.97 -1.84 -0.36
CA SER A 129 5.93 -3.27 -0.64
C SER A 129 6.98 -3.71 -1.66
N PHE A 130 7.21 -2.92 -2.70
CA PHE A 130 8.30 -3.18 -3.65
C PHE A 130 9.66 -3.17 -2.95
N MET A 131 9.94 -2.15 -2.14
CA MET A 131 11.21 -2.04 -1.42
C MET A 131 11.40 -3.18 -0.41
N ALA A 132 10.36 -3.53 0.34
CA ALA A 132 10.39 -4.61 1.31
C ALA A 132 10.66 -5.97 0.65
N LEU A 133 9.93 -6.29 -0.42
CA LEU A 133 10.11 -7.57 -1.10
C LEU A 133 11.45 -7.62 -1.87
N ALA A 134 11.91 -6.51 -2.43
CA ALA A 134 13.22 -6.44 -3.07
C ALA A 134 14.35 -6.81 -2.09
N ARG A 135 14.29 -6.28 -0.88
CA ARG A 135 15.27 -6.58 0.15
C ARG A 135 15.25 -8.06 0.56
N ILE A 136 14.06 -8.61 0.81
CA ILE A 136 13.91 -10.04 1.14
C ILE A 136 14.36 -10.91 -0.03
N ALA A 137 14.00 -10.57 -1.27
CA ALA A 137 14.40 -11.32 -2.46
C ALA A 137 15.93 -11.42 -2.61
N GLU A 138 16.61 -10.29 -2.45
CA GLU A 138 18.07 -10.24 -2.59
C GLU A 138 18.80 -10.89 -1.41
N GLU A 139 18.48 -10.46 -0.19
CA GLU A 139 19.27 -10.83 1.00
C GLU A 139 18.96 -12.24 1.52
N VAL A 140 17.73 -12.74 1.31
CA VAL A 140 17.30 -14.07 1.79
C VAL A 140 17.39 -15.13 0.72
N PHE A 141 16.94 -14.81 -0.50
CA PHE A 141 16.80 -15.77 -1.59
C PHE A 141 17.84 -15.60 -2.70
N GLY A 142 18.66 -14.55 -2.67
CA GLY A 142 19.71 -14.30 -3.68
C GLY A 142 19.18 -13.89 -5.06
N GLU A 143 17.89 -13.54 -5.16
CA GLU A 143 17.23 -13.18 -6.42
C GLU A 143 17.53 -11.72 -6.82
N LYS A 144 18.78 -11.39 -7.13
CA LYS A 144 19.24 -10.01 -7.40
C LYS A 144 18.48 -9.33 -8.53
N SER A 145 18.34 -10.01 -9.68
CA SER A 145 17.64 -9.41 -10.83
C SER A 145 16.17 -9.09 -10.54
N TYR A 146 15.49 -9.93 -9.77
CA TYR A 146 14.14 -9.66 -9.32
C TYR A 146 14.08 -8.48 -8.35
N ALA A 147 15.02 -8.39 -7.42
CA ALA A 147 15.12 -7.27 -6.49
C ALA A 147 15.40 -5.94 -7.22
N GLU A 148 16.28 -5.94 -8.22
CA GLU A 148 16.54 -4.76 -9.06
C GLU A 148 15.29 -4.32 -9.83
N MET A 149 14.56 -5.26 -10.41
CA MET A 149 13.29 -4.98 -11.08
C MET A 149 12.29 -4.32 -10.10
N LEU A 150 12.12 -4.86 -8.89
CA LEU A 150 11.23 -4.29 -7.89
C LEU A 150 11.66 -2.88 -7.45
N ARG A 151 12.95 -2.62 -7.27
CA ARG A 151 13.46 -1.27 -6.96
C ARG A 151 13.23 -0.30 -8.11
N SER A 152 13.35 -0.75 -9.35
CA SER A 152 13.03 0.05 -10.53
C SER A 152 11.55 0.44 -10.53
N GLU A 153 10.65 -0.51 -10.28
CA GLU A 153 9.21 -0.23 -10.18
C GLU A 153 8.90 0.71 -9.00
N ALA A 154 9.53 0.53 -7.84
CA ALA A 154 9.42 1.46 -6.72
C ALA A 154 9.84 2.89 -7.10
N GLY A 155 10.97 3.03 -7.80
CA GLY A 155 11.46 4.34 -8.26
C GLY A 155 10.51 5.04 -9.22
N LYS A 156 9.92 4.30 -10.16
CA LYS A 156 8.91 4.82 -11.08
C LYS A 156 7.63 5.22 -10.34
N THR A 157 7.14 4.36 -9.43
CA THR A 157 5.97 4.63 -8.60
C THR A 157 6.16 5.90 -7.76
N ARG A 158 7.30 6.03 -7.09
CA ARG A 158 7.62 7.22 -6.31
C ARG A 158 7.60 8.49 -7.18
N LYS A 159 8.25 8.43 -8.34
CA LYS A 159 8.30 9.57 -9.28
C LYS A 159 6.90 10.00 -9.72
N ASP A 160 6.02 9.03 -10.00
CA ASP A 160 4.66 9.33 -10.46
C ASP A 160 3.75 9.77 -9.30
N ILE A 161 3.94 9.30 -8.08
CA ILE A 161 3.30 9.88 -6.89
C ILE A 161 3.71 11.35 -6.75
N GLU A 162 5.01 11.67 -6.78
CA GLU A 162 5.51 13.03 -6.66
C GLU A 162 5.01 13.94 -7.79
N ARG A 163 4.86 13.41 -9.00
CA ARG A 163 4.43 14.16 -10.18
C ARG A 163 2.92 14.39 -10.24
N TYR A 164 2.13 13.37 -9.94
CA TYR A 164 0.70 13.38 -10.21
C TYR A 164 -0.18 13.47 -8.96
N MET A 165 0.34 13.10 -7.81
CA MET A 165 -0.42 13.04 -6.57
C MET A 165 -0.02 14.12 -5.57
N THR A 166 0.57 15.20 -6.06
CA THR A 166 0.87 16.41 -5.28
C THR A 166 0.29 17.63 -5.94
N ALA A 167 -0.14 18.60 -5.15
CA ALA A 167 -0.63 19.89 -5.60
C ALA A 167 -0.10 21.02 -4.73
N LYS A 168 -0.13 22.24 -5.28
CA LYS A 168 0.13 23.43 -4.50
C LYS A 168 -1.14 23.81 -3.73
N GLY A 169 -1.12 23.62 -2.44
CA GLY A 169 -2.18 24.04 -1.53
C GLY A 169 -1.84 25.31 -0.77
N LEU A 170 -2.68 25.70 0.18
CA LEU A 170 -2.52 26.91 0.98
C LEU A 170 -1.24 26.95 1.81
N PHE A 171 -0.74 25.80 2.22
CA PHE A 171 0.45 25.66 3.08
C PHE A 171 1.69 25.13 2.34
N GLY A 172 1.69 25.21 1.00
CA GLY A 172 2.76 24.69 0.16
C GLY A 172 2.35 23.46 -0.63
N THR A 173 3.32 22.68 -1.09
CA THR A 173 3.04 21.43 -1.80
C THR A 173 2.49 20.38 -0.84
N GLN A 174 1.36 19.83 -1.18
CA GLN A 174 0.64 18.82 -0.39
C GLN A 174 0.37 17.59 -1.24
N TYR A 175 0.25 16.43 -0.60
CA TYR A 175 -0.27 15.24 -1.25
C TYR A 175 -1.79 15.34 -1.37
N LEU A 176 -2.30 14.93 -2.52
CA LEU A 176 -3.72 14.73 -2.75
C LEU A 176 -4.12 13.38 -2.14
N GLU A 177 -5.36 13.25 -1.69
CA GLU A 177 -5.87 11.95 -1.23
C GLU A 177 -5.94 10.95 -2.38
N GLY A 178 -6.43 11.39 -3.56
CA GLY A 178 -6.50 10.58 -4.75
C GLY A 178 -6.78 11.40 -6.00
N ILE A 179 -6.63 10.75 -7.15
CA ILE A 179 -6.88 11.33 -8.48
C ILE A 179 -7.67 10.36 -9.35
N SER A 180 -8.58 10.87 -10.17
CA SER A 180 -9.40 10.05 -11.08
C SER A 180 -8.66 9.66 -12.37
N GLY A 181 -7.70 10.47 -12.79
CA GLY A 181 -6.85 10.22 -13.94
C GLY A 181 -5.97 11.41 -14.26
N ILE A 182 -4.96 11.21 -15.07
CA ILE A 182 -3.96 12.25 -15.39
C ILE A 182 -4.60 13.46 -16.09
N ALA A 183 -5.60 13.24 -16.93
CA ALA A 183 -6.27 14.33 -17.64
C ALA A 183 -7.16 15.20 -16.74
N GLU A 184 -7.60 14.68 -15.61
CA GLU A 184 -8.48 15.35 -14.65
C GLU A 184 -7.72 15.92 -13.45
N GLU A 185 -6.46 15.57 -13.31
CA GLU A 185 -5.58 15.92 -12.21
C GLU A 185 -5.64 17.41 -11.84
N LYS A 186 -5.52 18.28 -12.87
CA LYS A 186 -5.53 19.72 -12.65
C LYS A 186 -6.84 20.21 -12.04
N LYS A 187 -7.99 19.64 -12.45
CA LYS A 187 -9.29 20.02 -11.90
C LYS A 187 -9.45 19.56 -10.45
N GLU A 188 -8.96 18.39 -10.13
CA GLU A 188 -8.98 17.88 -8.75
C GLU A 188 -8.09 18.72 -7.83
N CYS A 189 -6.90 19.07 -8.29
CA CYS A 189 -6.02 20.00 -7.58
C CYS A 189 -6.68 21.34 -7.29
N ASP A 190 -7.25 21.95 -8.33
CA ASP A 190 -7.92 23.25 -8.20
C ASP A 190 -9.14 23.15 -7.25
N SER A 191 -9.87 22.04 -7.30
CA SER A 191 -11.01 21.79 -6.44
C SER A 191 -10.62 21.58 -4.98
N ALA A 192 -9.54 20.84 -4.72
CA ALA A 192 -9.01 20.64 -3.39
C ALA A 192 -8.50 21.94 -2.76
N GLU A 193 -7.77 22.76 -3.51
CA GLU A 193 -7.30 24.08 -3.05
C GLU A 193 -8.47 25.02 -2.74
N LYS A 194 -9.47 25.06 -3.61
CA LYS A 194 -10.68 25.84 -3.39
C LYS A 194 -11.42 25.39 -2.16
N TYR A 195 -11.64 24.10 -1.99
CA TYR A 195 -12.30 23.53 -0.83
C TYR A 195 -11.57 23.83 0.48
N GLN A 196 -10.26 23.67 0.51
CA GLN A 196 -9.43 24.03 1.67
C GLN A 196 -9.58 25.50 2.04
N LYS A 197 -9.59 26.39 1.04
CA LYS A 197 -9.79 27.81 1.27
C LYS A 197 -11.18 28.12 1.84
N GLU A 198 -12.23 27.53 1.24
CA GLU A 198 -13.60 27.71 1.71
C GLU A 198 -13.77 27.24 3.16
N MET A 199 -13.14 26.14 3.55
CA MET A 199 -13.17 25.62 4.91
C MET A 199 -12.47 26.54 5.90
N LEU A 200 -11.31 27.09 5.54
CA LEU A 200 -10.60 28.08 6.36
C LEU A 200 -11.36 29.39 6.51
N ASP A 201 -11.98 29.88 5.44
CA ASP A 201 -12.80 31.10 5.43
C ASP A 201 -14.04 30.94 6.35
N GLN A 202 -14.53 29.72 6.53
CA GLN A 202 -15.60 29.39 7.46
C GLN A 202 -15.09 29.20 8.90
N GLY A 203 -13.80 29.42 9.18
CA GLY A 203 -13.18 29.20 10.49
C GLY A 203 -13.06 27.72 10.88
N LEU A 204 -13.25 26.83 9.95
CA LEU A 204 -13.03 25.41 10.14
C LEU A 204 -11.52 25.13 10.01
N GLN A 205 -10.94 24.64 11.08
CA GLN A 205 -9.57 24.17 11.02
C GLN A 205 -9.53 22.96 10.09
N PHE A 206 -8.89 23.13 8.92
CA PHE A 206 -8.62 22.02 8.04
C PHE A 206 -7.54 21.17 8.70
N ILE A 207 -7.98 20.22 9.46
CA ILE A 207 -7.13 19.12 9.88
C ILE A 207 -7.02 18.28 8.64
N THR A 208 -5.87 18.32 7.99
CA THR A 208 -5.57 17.46 6.86
C THR A 208 -5.94 16.06 7.25
N ASP A 209 -7.12 15.71 6.96
CA ASP A 209 -7.74 14.43 6.89
C ASP A 209 -7.02 13.23 7.46
N VAL A 210 -6.65 13.39 8.70
CA VAL A 210 -6.38 12.30 9.63
C VAL A 210 -7.59 11.36 9.72
N ASN A 211 -8.73 11.78 9.17
CA ASN A 211 -10.00 11.08 9.33
C ASN A 211 -10.38 10.18 8.16
N HIS A 212 -9.60 10.14 7.12
CA HIS A 212 -9.91 9.36 5.92
C HIS A 212 -8.98 8.15 5.72
N ASP A 213 -8.17 7.82 6.70
CA ASP A 213 -7.33 6.62 6.69
C ASP A 213 -8.02 5.37 7.21
#